data_eb5b703c4263bfb3117ef33ab3d3ce4b
#
_entry.id   eb5b703c4263bfb3117ef33ab3d3ce4b
#
_cell.length_a   1.000
_cell.length_b   1.000
_cell.length_c   1.000
_cell.angle_alpha   90.00
_cell.angle_beta   90.00
_cell.angle_gamma   90.00
#
_symmetry.space_group_name_H-M   'P 1'
#
loop_
_entity.id
_entity.type
_entity.pdbx_description
1 polymer ?
#
loop_
_entity_poly.entity_id
_entity_poly.type
_entity_poly.pdbx_seq_one_letter_code
_entity_poly.pdbx_strand_id
1 'polypeptide(L)'
;SSGTSEQFGKFLQGANAGPDASLWPKTASGTFSSMTPVPLSNYFNFQGASGSALLAAGVKSKIGAIGYAESAWFTSNKLGTALVQNWAKEFVAPTAAATSAFLGGGTIEANGSVTTPYQKAIPGGYPIGTASYGLVYPEAAKKDAEKQKIVAAWHTYLLDKCATKFPELGYIQITGALYDKAKAQIAKIK
;
A
#
# COMPACT_ATOMS: atom_id res chain seq x y z
N SER A 1 14.90 -4.12 -4.87
CA SER A 1 14.03 -4.15 -3.70
C SER A 1 13.00 -3.02 -3.81
N SER A 2 11.75 -3.30 -3.51
CA SER A 2 10.61 -2.39 -3.68
C SER A 2 9.60 -2.60 -2.55
N GLY A 3 9.18 -1.49 -1.91
CA GLY A 3 8.10 -1.50 -0.93
C GLY A 3 6.78 -1.96 -1.55
N THR A 4 6.50 -1.61 -2.80
CA THR A 4 5.31 -2.05 -3.56
C THR A 4 5.29 -3.57 -3.70
N SER A 5 6.46 -4.19 -4.02
CA SER A 5 6.59 -5.65 -4.07
C SER A 5 6.36 -6.30 -2.70
N GLU A 6 6.89 -5.71 -1.63
CA GLU A 6 6.67 -6.23 -0.28
C GLU A 6 5.18 -6.17 0.11
N GLN A 7 4.49 -5.07 -0.17
CA GLN A 7 3.06 -4.94 0.13
C GLN A 7 2.20 -5.91 -0.69
N PHE A 8 2.53 -6.09 -1.96
CA PHE A 8 1.89 -7.10 -2.79
C PHE A 8 2.13 -8.53 -2.25
N GLY A 9 3.36 -8.81 -1.81
CA GLY A 9 3.70 -10.07 -1.15
C GLY A 9 2.93 -10.30 0.14
N LYS A 10 2.74 -9.26 0.96
CA LYS A 10 1.91 -9.34 2.18
C LYS A 10 0.45 -9.68 1.86
N PHE A 11 -0.10 -9.10 0.79
CA PHE A 11 -1.42 -9.47 0.31
C PHE A 11 -1.47 -10.96 -0.10
N LEU A 12 -0.54 -11.41 -0.94
CA LEU A 12 -0.51 -12.80 -1.41
C LEU A 12 -0.38 -13.78 -0.24
N GLN A 13 0.48 -13.49 0.72
CA GLN A 13 0.65 -14.29 1.93
C GLN A 13 -0.60 -14.26 2.82
N GLY A 14 -1.15 -13.08 3.04
CA GLY A 14 -2.31 -12.90 3.93
C GLY A 14 -3.61 -13.44 3.34
N ALA A 15 -3.81 -13.31 2.05
CA ALA A 15 -5.01 -13.80 1.36
C ALA A 15 -5.03 -15.33 1.18
N ASN A 16 -3.86 -15.99 1.19
CA ASN A 16 -3.72 -17.43 1.05
C ASN A 16 -3.55 -18.13 2.40
N ALA A 17 -4.32 -17.75 3.39
CA ALA A 17 -4.34 -18.40 4.70
C ALA A 17 -5.35 -19.55 4.74
N GLY A 18 -5.26 -20.40 5.75
CA GLY A 18 -6.13 -21.57 5.90
C GLY A 18 -5.79 -22.66 4.88
N PRO A 19 -6.79 -23.25 4.21
CA PRO A 19 -6.57 -24.34 3.25
C PRO A 19 -5.65 -23.95 2.09
N ASP A 20 -5.63 -22.68 1.72
CA ASP A 20 -4.85 -22.16 0.59
C ASP A 20 -3.46 -21.64 1.00
N ALA A 21 -3.08 -21.77 2.27
CA ALA A 21 -1.79 -21.27 2.78
C ALA A 21 -0.58 -21.86 2.04
N SER A 22 -0.71 -23.07 1.49
CA SER A 22 0.33 -23.72 0.68
C SER A 22 0.58 -23.07 -0.66
N LEU A 23 -0.36 -22.28 -1.20
CA LEU A 23 -0.24 -21.64 -2.51
C LEU A 23 0.80 -20.51 -2.47
N TRP A 24 0.94 -19.82 -1.33
CA TRP A 24 1.94 -18.78 -1.14
C TRP A 24 2.63 -18.88 0.21
N PRO A 25 3.52 -19.89 0.40
CA PRO A 25 4.15 -20.18 1.70
C PRO A 25 5.32 -19.26 2.05
N LYS A 26 5.80 -18.45 1.11
CA LYS A 26 6.96 -17.58 1.31
C LYS A 26 6.60 -16.29 2.02
N THR A 27 7.51 -15.83 2.87
CA THR A 27 7.39 -14.52 3.53
C THR A 27 7.50 -13.40 2.52
N ALA A 28 6.68 -12.36 2.69
CA ALA A 28 6.71 -11.16 1.88
C ALA A 28 8.10 -10.50 1.88
N SER A 29 8.53 -10.03 0.72
CA SER A 29 9.86 -9.44 0.52
C SER A 29 9.80 -8.29 -0.48
N GLY A 30 10.67 -7.30 -0.30
CA GLY A 30 10.88 -6.25 -1.30
C GLY A 30 11.50 -6.76 -2.62
N THR A 31 12.00 -7.99 -2.64
CA THR A 31 12.51 -8.67 -3.83
C THR A 31 11.52 -9.75 -4.26
N PHE A 32 10.80 -9.53 -5.36
CA PHE A 32 9.72 -10.41 -5.79
C PHE A 32 10.17 -11.87 -5.97
N SER A 33 11.35 -12.09 -6.59
CA SER A 33 11.90 -13.44 -6.80
C SER A 33 12.19 -14.22 -5.50
N SER A 34 12.36 -13.53 -4.38
CA SER A 34 12.62 -14.18 -3.09
C SER A 34 11.35 -14.70 -2.42
N MET A 35 10.19 -14.21 -2.82
CA MET A 35 8.91 -14.58 -2.20
C MET A 35 8.03 -15.48 -3.08
N THR A 36 8.46 -15.81 -4.30
CA THR A 36 7.71 -16.70 -5.17
C THR A 36 7.78 -18.14 -4.67
N PRO A 37 6.67 -18.92 -4.77
CA PRO A 37 6.64 -20.32 -4.35
C PRO A 37 7.67 -21.19 -5.06
N VAL A 38 7.94 -20.87 -6.32
CA VAL A 38 8.91 -21.57 -7.19
C VAL A 38 9.87 -20.56 -7.82
N PRO A 39 11.08 -20.98 -8.23
CA PRO A 39 12.04 -20.11 -8.89
C PRO A 39 11.48 -19.49 -10.16
N LEU A 40 11.66 -18.18 -10.38
CA LEU A 40 11.19 -17.47 -11.57
C LEU A 40 11.86 -17.97 -12.86
N SER A 41 13.06 -18.56 -12.76
CA SER A 41 13.75 -19.21 -13.88
C SER A 41 12.94 -20.32 -14.53
N ASN A 42 11.94 -20.88 -13.83
CA ASN A 42 11.05 -21.89 -14.37
C ASN A 42 9.98 -21.31 -15.31
N TYR A 43 9.91 -19.97 -15.41
CA TYR A 43 8.88 -19.26 -16.20
C TYR A 43 9.54 -18.34 -17.23
N PHE A 44 9.49 -18.70 -18.49
CA PHE A 44 10.05 -17.93 -19.60
C PHE A 44 9.33 -16.59 -19.87
N ASN A 45 8.09 -16.48 -19.39
CA ASN A 45 7.22 -15.31 -19.58
C ASN A 45 7.27 -14.30 -18.44
N PHE A 46 8.13 -14.53 -17.42
CA PHE A 46 8.29 -13.59 -16.32
C PHE A 46 9.38 -12.56 -16.65
N GLN A 47 9.06 -11.27 -16.48
CA GLN A 47 10.00 -10.17 -16.66
C GLN A 47 10.02 -9.28 -15.42
N GLY A 48 11.20 -9.03 -14.87
CA GLY A 48 11.43 -8.01 -13.85
C GLY A 48 11.56 -6.62 -14.48
N ALA A 49 11.09 -5.60 -13.78
CA ALA A 49 11.27 -4.20 -14.17
C ALA A 49 11.87 -3.41 -13.00
N SER A 50 12.74 -2.45 -13.30
CA SER A 50 13.31 -1.55 -12.29
C SER A 50 12.38 -0.35 -12.10
N GLY A 51 11.48 -0.46 -11.12
CA GLY A 51 10.50 0.57 -10.77
C GLY A 51 9.19 0.52 -11.57
N SER A 52 8.20 1.20 -11.02
CA SER A 52 6.81 1.14 -11.51
C SER A 52 6.63 1.74 -12.91
N ALA A 53 7.45 2.72 -13.28
CA ALA A 53 7.40 3.32 -14.62
C ALA A 53 7.75 2.30 -15.72
N LEU A 54 8.85 1.56 -15.55
CA LEU A 54 9.28 0.54 -16.52
C LEU A 54 8.34 -0.68 -16.50
N LEU A 55 7.78 -1.01 -15.33
CA LEU A 55 6.76 -2.06 -15.24
C LEU A 55 5.52 -1.68 -16.05
N ALA A 56 4.97 -0.47 -15.87
CA ALA A 56 3.80 -0.01 -16.59
C ALA A 56 4.05 0.05 -18.11
N ALA A 57 5.24 0.52 -18.54
CA ALA A 57 5.63 0.50 -19.95
C ALA A 57 5.72 -0.92 -20.51
N GLY A 58 6.29 -1.86 -19.75
CA GLY A 58 6.37 -3.27 -20.12
C GLY A 58 4.99 -3.92 -20.31
N VAL A 59 4.08 -3.68 -19.36
CA VAL A 59 2.68 -4.15 -19.47
C VAL A 59 2.00 -3.56 -20.70
N LYS A 60 2.18 -2.25 -20.96
CA LYS A 60 1.59 -1.57 -22.10
C LYS A 60 2.08 -2.10 -23.44
N SER A 61 3.36 -2.49 -23.50
CA SER A 61 3.98 -2.94 -24.76
C SER A 61 3.62 -4.35 -25.17
N LYS A 62 3.00 -5.16 -24.30
CA LYS A 62 2.79 -6.59 -24.54
C LYS A 62 1.34 -6.99 -24.23
N ILE A 63 0.62 -7.41 -25.27
CA ILE A 63 -0.76 -7.93 -25.13
C ILE A 63 -0.75 -9.15 -24.20
N GLY A 64 -1.67 -9.18 -23.24
CA GLY A 64 -1.80 -10.25 -22.25
C GLY A 64 -0.82 -10.14 -21.08
N ALA A 65 0.02 -9.09 -21.02
CA ALA A 65 0.86 -8.86 -19.86
C ALA A 65 0.04 -8.36 -18.65
N ILE A 66 0.44 -8.78 -17.46
CA ILE A 66 -0.11 -8.33 -16.19
C ILE A 66 1.03 -7.89 -15.28
N GLY A 67 0.78 -6.90 -14.43
CA GLY A 67 1.74 -6.41 -13.44
C GLY A 67 1.05 -5.72 -12.28
N TYR A 68 1.83 -5.28 -11.29
CA TYR A 68 1.33 -4.50 -10.15
C TYR A 68 2.17 -3.24 -9.95
N ALA A 69 1.51 -2.13 -9.72
CA ALA A 69 2.13 -0.83 -9.46
C ALA A 69 1.14 0.08 -8.71
N GLU A 70 1.60 1.24 -8.30
CA GLU A 70 0.74 2.28 -7.73
C GLU A 70 -0.24 2.81 -8.80
N SER A 71 -1.42 3.26 -8.35
CA SER A 71 -2.54 3.65 -9.22
C SER A 71 -2.19 4.72 -10.26
N ALA A 72 -1.32 5.67 -9.92
CA ALA A 72 -0.88 6.72 -10.84
C ALA A 72 -0.27 6.17 -12.13
N TRP A 73 0.46 5.05 -12.06
CA TRP A 73 1.15 4.48 -13.21
C TRP A 73 0.22 3.80 -14.21
N PHE A 74 -0.80 3.08 -13.74
CA PHE A 74 -1.75 2.47 -14.69
C PHE A 74 -2.72 3.53 -15.26
N THR A 75 -3.11 4.53 -14.47
CA THR A 75 -3.94 5.64 -14.97
C THR A 75 -3.22 6.46 -16.05
N SER A 76 -1.97 6.88 -15.80
CA SER A 76 -1.20 7.68 -16.77
C SER A 76 -0.87 6.91 -18.05
N ASN A 77 -0.72 5.59 -17.97
CA ASN A 77 -0.47 4.73 -19.13
C ASN A 77 -1.76 4.20 -19.81
N LYS A 78 -2.94 4.55 -19.29
CA LYS A 78 -4.25 4.07 -19.77
C LYS A 78 -4.35 2.54 -19.76
N LEU A 79 -3.83 1.90 -18.71
CA LEU A 79 -3.90 0.46 -18.52
C LEU A 79 -5.21 0.06 -17.83
N GLY A 80 -5.76 -1.08 -18.22
CA GLY A 80 -6.87 -1.70 -17.51
C GLY A 80 -6.45 -2.20 -16.13
N THR A 81 -7.41 -2.32 -15.21
CA THR A 81 -7.20 -2.85 -13.86
C THR A 81 -8.03 -4.10 -13.65
N ALA A 82 -7.44 -5.09 -12.99
CA ALA A 82 -8.15 -6.30 -12.60
C ALA A 82 -9.02 -6.03 -11.36
N LEU A 83 -10.20 -6.64 -11.35
CA LEU A 83 -10.94 -6.81 -10.10
C LEU A 83 -10.25 -7.89 -9.26
N VAL A 84 -10.13 -7.64 -7.96
CA VAL A 84 -9.52 -8.59 -7.03
C VAL A 84 -10.57 -9.09 -6.03
N GLN A 85 -10.61 -10.40 -5.85
CA GLN A 85 -11.52 -10.99 -4.88
C GLN A 85 -11.04 -10.68 -3.45
N ASN A 86 -11.90 -10.11 -2.64
CA ASN A 86 -11.65 -9.85 -1.22
C ASN A 86 -12.10 -11.05 -0.35
N TRP A 87 -11.88 -10.96 0.96
CA TRP A 87 -12.28 -12.01 1.89
C TRP A 87 -13.81 -12.17 2.04
N ALA A 88 -14.58 -11.13 1.68
CA ALA A 88 -16.05 -11.21 1.59
C ALA A 88 -16.53 -11.92 0.29
N LYS A 89 -15.62 -12.46 -0.52
CA LYS A 89 -15.88 -13.13 -1.80
C LYS A 89 -16.42 -12.22 -2.90
N GLU A 90 -16.20 -10.93 -2.78
CA GLU A 90 -16.58 -9.94 -3.78
C GLU A 90 -15.39 -9.59 -4.69
N PHE A 91 -15.64 -9.42 -5.99
CA PHE A 91 -14.64 -8.89 -6.92
C PHE A 91 -14.69 -7.37 -6.94
N VAL A 92 -13.65 -6.72 -6.42
CA VAL A 92 -13.61 -5.28 -6.16
C VAL A 92 -12.56 -4.58 -7.00
N ALA A 93 -12.91 -3.41 -7.53
CA ALA A 93 -12.00 -2.55 -8.28
C ALA A 93 -11.10 -1.72 -7.35
N PRO A 94 -9.87 -1.33 -7.80
CA PRO A 94 -8.94 -0.51 -7.02
C PRO A 94 -9.35 0.97 -6.98
N THR A 95 -10.50 1.26 -6.37
CA THR A 95 -10.97 2.63 -6.18
C THR A 95 -10.51 3.22 -4.85
N ALA A 96 -10.50 4.54 -4.73
CA ALA A 96 -10.17 5.23 -3.48
C ALA A 96 -11.11 4.80 -2.33
N ALA A 97 -12.42 4.72 -2.61
CA ALA A 97 -13.41 4.31 -1.61
C ALA A 97 -13.18 2.86 -1.15
N ALA A 98 -12.95 1.94 -2.10
CA ALA A 98 -12.72 0.53 -1.78
C ALA A 98 -11.43 0.30 -0.99
N THR A 99 -10.35 1.01 -1.34
CA THR A 99 -9.08 0.94 -0.60
C THR A 99 -9.22 1.55 0.80
N SER A 100 -9.92 2.67 0.94
CA SER A 100 -10.22 3.27 2.25
C SER A 100 -11.08 2.35 3.13
N ALA A 101 -12.08 1.69 2.56
CA ALA A 101 -12.89 0.71 3.28
C ALA A 101 -12.05 -0.45 3.82
N PHE A 102 -11.15 -1.00 2.98
CA PHE A 102 -10.25 -2.07 3.38
C PHE A 102 -9.31 -1.64 4.52
N LEU A 103 -8.60 -0.50 4.36
CA LEU A 103 -7.68 0.00 5.39
C LEU A 103 -8.41 0.40 6.68
N GLY A 104 -9.61 0.96 6.57
CA GLY A 104 -10.46 1.32 7.72
C GLY A 104 -10.95 0.10 8.52
N GLY A 105 -11.00 -1.07 7.90
CA GLY A 105 -11.29 -2.34 8.57
C GLY A 105 -10.12 -2.94 9.34
N GLY A 106 -8.92 -2.38 9.19
CA GLY A 106 -7.69 -2.81 9.85
C GLY A 106 -7.59 -2.33 11.31
N THR A 107 -6.56 -2.80 12.01
CA THR A 107 -6.24 -2.34 13.36
C THR A 107 -5.23 -1.21 13.29
N ILE A 108 -5.55 -0.07 13.91
CA ILE A 108 -4.62 1.07 14.03
C ILE A 108 -3.79 0.87 15.28
N GLU A 109 -2.51 0.63 15.11
CA GLU A 109 -1.57 0.38 16.19
C GLU A 109 -1.23 1.64 17.00
N ALA A 110 -0.59 1.46 18.16
CA ALA A 110 -0.22 2.56 19.04
C ALA A 110 0.70 3.59 18.35
N ASN A 111 1.59 3.15 17.48
CA ASN A 111 2.49 3.98 16.69
C ASN A 111 1.84 4.63 15.45
N GLY A 112 0.57 4.34 15.16
CA GLY A 112 -0.15 4.85 14.01
C GLY A 112 -0.06 3.99 12.75
N SER A 113 0.69 2.88 12.77
CA SER A 113 0.66 1.92 11.66
C SER A 113 -0.66 1.16 11.60
N VAL A 114 -0.96 0.59 10.43
CA VAL A 114 -2.18 -0.19 10.21
C VAL A 114 -1.80 -1.65 9.97
N THR A 115 -2.32 -2.53 10.81
CA THR A 115 -2.32 -3.97 10.54
C THR A 115 -3.46 -4.28 9.58
N THR A 116 -3.11 -4.70 8.37
CA THR A 116 -4.06 -4.91 7.26
C THR A 116 -4.94 -6.14 7.49
N PRO A 117 -6.25 -6.03 7.23
CA PRO A 117 -7.24 -7.05 7.58
C PRO A 117 -7.46 -8.06 6.45
N TYR A 118 -6.40 -8.73 5.95
CA TYR A 118 -6.48 -9.60 4.77
C TYR A 118 -7.51 -10.72 4.90
N GLN A 119 -7.73 -11.23 6.12
CA GLN A 119 -8.64 -12.35 6.42
C GLN A 119 -9.95 -11.90 7.07
N LYS A 120 -10.28 -10.62 7.00
CA LYS A 120 -11.53 -10.08 7.50
C LYS A 120 -12.46 -9.78 6.34
N ALA A 121 -13.70 -10.22 6.44
CA ALA A 121 -14.73 -9.85 5.46
C ALA A 121 -15.05 -8.36 5.58
N ILE A 122 -14.63 -7.59 4.58
CA ILE A 122 -14.90 -6.16 4.46
C ILE A 122 -15.62 -5.94 3.14
N PRO A 123 -16.96 -5.83 3.17
CA PRO A 123 -17.74 -5.59 1.95
C PRO A 123 -17.25 -4.35 1.21
N GLY A 124 -17.10 -4.46 -0.10
CA GLY A 124 -16.59 -3.40 -0.96
C GLY A 124 -15.11 -3.05 -0.76
N GLY A 125 -14.38 -3.71 0.14
CA GLY A 125 -12.98 -3.43 0.41
C GLY A 125 -12.02 -4.02 -0.63
N TYR A 126 -11.13 -3.18 -1.21
CA TYR A 126 -10.08 -3.63 -2.14
C TYR A 126 -8.82 -4.08 -1.37
N PRO A 127 -8.42 -5.36 -1.46
CA PRO A 127 -7.47 -5.95 -0.50
C PRO A 127 -5.99 -5.64 -0.76
N ILE A 128 -5.62 -4.97 -1.86
CA ILE A 128 -4.23 -4.61 -2.16
C ILE A 128 -3.98 -3.12 -1.87
N GLY A 129 -4.54 -2.62 -0.76
CA GLY A 129 -4.32 -1.26 -0.28
C GLY A 129 -3.21 -1.20 0.76
N THR A 130 -2.44 -0.11 0.75
CA THR A 130 -1.43 0.16 1.79
C THR A 130 -1.41 1.64 2.16
N ALA A 131 -0.92 1.95 3.36
CA ALA A 131 -0.67 3.31 3.80
C ALA A 131 0.80 3.68 3.63
N SER A 132 1.07 4.93 3.25
CA SER A 132 2.41 5.53 3.33
C SER A 132 2.57 6.25 4.65
N TYR A 133 3.74 6.14 5.26
CA TYR A 133 4.02 6.68 6.59
C TYR A 133 5.14 7.71 6.56
N GLY A 134 4.94 8.84 7.23
CA GLY A 134 6.02 9.73 7.63
C GLY A 134 6.70 9.20 8.89
N LEU A 135 8.03 9.08 8.87
CA LEU A 135 8.81 8.66 10.02
C LEU A 135 9.42 9.90 10.69
N VAL A 136 9.10 10.08 11.96
CA VAL A 136 9.55 11.23 12.75
C VAL A 136 10.02 10.81 14.12
N TYR A 137 10.89 11.60 14.71
CA TYR A 137 11.23 11.46 16.14
C TYR A 137 10.14 12.15 16.96
N PRO A 138 9.47 11.46 17.88
CA PRO A 138 8.37 12.06 18.65
C PRO A 138 8.85 13.02 19.73
N GLU A 139 10.09 12.89 20.21
CA GLU A 139 10.61 13.66 21.34
C GLU A 139 11.83 14.50 20.98
N ALA A 140 11.89 15.70 21.52
CA ALA A 140 13.03 16.63 21.41
C ALA A 140 14.34 16.09 22.03
N ALA A 141 14.29 14.99 22.76
CA ALA A 141 15.49 14.31 23.31
C ALA A 141 16.62 14.16 22.30
N LYS A 142 16.31 14.44 21.08
CA LYS A 142 17.22 14.32 19.97
C LYS A 142 17.62 15.64 19.37
N LYS A 143 17.43 16.78 20.01
CA LYS A 143 18.37 17.83 19.69
C LYS A 143 17.94 19.23 19.28
N ASP A 144 16.75 19.46 18.81
CA ASP A 144 16.45 20.80 18.30
C ASP A 144 14.93 21.01 18.29
N ALA A 145 14.45 21.63 19.37
CA ALA A 145 13.03 21.91 19.55
C ALA A 145 12.44 22.76 18.42
N GLU A 146 13.21 23.66 17.82
CA GLU A 146 12.75 24.46 16.70
C GLU A 146 12.57 23.61 15.44
N LYS A 147 13.48 22.68 15.17
CA LYS A 147 13.32 21.72 14.06
C LYS A 147 12.12 20.83 14.29
N GLN A 148 11.88 20.36 15.50
CA GLN A 148 10.70 19.55 15.81
C GLN A 148 9.41 20.31 15.58
N LYS A 149 9.33 21.58 15.93
CA LYS A 149 8.17 22.43 15.59
C LYS A 149 7.95 22.54 14.09
N ILE A 150 9.02 22.71 13.30
CA ILE A 150 8.93 22.74 11.83
C ILE A 150 8.45 21.40 11.29
N VAL A 151 8.97 20.28 11.79
CA VAL A 151 8.54 18.92 11.38
C VAL A 151 7.06 18.70 11.69
N ALA A 152 6.60 19.07 12.89
CA ALA A 152 5.20 18.97 13.28
C ALA A 152 4.30 19.85 12.40
N ALA A 153 4.70 21.10 12.16
CA ALA A 153 3.99 22.01 11.28
C ALA A 153 3.90 21.49 9.84
N TRP A 154 4.99 20.93 9.31
CA TRP A 154 5.03 20.34 7.97
C TRP A 154 4.05 19.16 7.84
N HIS A 155 4.08 18.22 8.79
CA HIS A 155 3.17 17.05 8.75
C HIS A 155 1.71 17.48 8.92
N THR A 156 1.45 18.48 9.76
CA THR A 156 0.12 19.08 9.90
C THR A 156 -0.34 19.69 8.58
N TYR A 157 0.52 20.45 7.92
CA TYR A 157 0.22 21.07 6.61
C TYR A 157 -0.03 20.04 5.54
N LEU A 158 0.79 18.97 5.47
CA LEU A 158 0.57 17.86 4.55
C LEU A 158 -0.80 17.22 4.75
N LEU A 159 -1.17 16.97 6.00
CA LEU A 159 -2.40 16.27 6.34
C LEU A 159 -3.64 17.14 6.13
N ASP A 160 -3.57 18.42 6.47
CA ASP A 160 -4.74 19.34 6.50
C ASP A 160 -4.92 20.13 5.18
N LYS A 161 -3.83 20.39 4.46
CA LYS A 161 -3.86 21.26 3.26
C LYS A 161 -3.47 20.53 1.99
N CYS A 162 -2.39 19.75 1.99
CA CYS A 162 -1.95 19.05 0.79
C CYS A 162 -2.78 17.80 0.49
N ALA A 163 -3.41 17.19 1.50
CA ALA A 163 -4.13 15.93 1.33
C ALA A 163 -5.27 16.02 0.29
N THR A 164 -5.86 17.18 0.09
CA THR A 164 -6.87 17.42 -0.96
C THR A 164 -6.31 17.27 -2.38
N LYS A 165 -4.99 17.37 -2.54
CA LYS A 165 -4.28 17.17 -3.82
C LYS A 165 -3.79 15.74 -4.05
N PHE A 166 -3.84 14.90 -3.04
CA PHE A 166 -3.36 13.52 -3.14
C PHE A 166 -4.03 12.70 -4.24
N PRO A 167 -5.35 12.81 -4.49
CA PRO A 167 -6.00 12.09 -5.59
C PRO A 167 -5.43 12.42 -6.97
N GLU A 168 -5.00 13.65 -7.21
CA GLU A 168 -4.36 14.05 -8.47
C GLU A 168 -3.01 13.36 -8.69
N LEU A 169 -2.37 12.93 -7.59
CA LEU A 169 -1.09 12.21 -7.58
C LEU A 169 -1.26 10.69 -7.47
N GLY A 170 -2.50 10.19 -7.49
CA GLY A 170 -2.81 8.76 -7.37
C GLY A 170 -2.76 8.23 -5.93
N TYR A 171 -2.75 9.12 -4.93
CA TYR A 171 -2.88 8.76 -3.51
C TYR A 171 -4.30 8.98 -3.00
N ILE A 172 -4.59 8.39 -1.85
CA ILE A 172 -5.89 8.51 -1.20
C ILE A 172 -5.70 9.32 0.09
N GLN A 173 -6.54 10.34 0.27
CA GLN A 173 -6.57 11.09 1.51
C GLN A 173 -7.09 10.19 2.64
N ILE A 174 -6.36 10.12 3.74
CA ILE A 174 -6.85 9.44 4.95
C ILE A 174 -7.91 10.28 5.63
N THR A 175 -8.94 9.62 6.18
CA THR A 175 -10.06 10.26 6.88
C THR A 175 -10.43 9.46 8.13
N GLY A 176 -11.35 10.00 8.96
CA GLY A 176 -11.86 9.32 10.15
C GLY A 176 -10.75 8.92 11.12
N ALA A 177 -10.85 7.72 11.68
CA ALA A 177 -9.94 7.23 12.73
C ALA A 177 -8.45 7.23 12.32
N LEU A 178 -8.13 7.02 11.03
CA LEU A 178 -6.76 7.11 10.54
C LEU A 178 -6.22 8.55 10.59
N TYR A 179 -7.06 9.51 10.19
CA TYR A 179 -6.72 10.93 10.27
C TYR A 179 -6.52 11.37 11.73
N ASP A 180 -7.45 11.02 12.62
CA ASP A 180 -7.40 11.37 14.04
C ASP A 180 -6.14 10.78 14.69
N LYS A 181 -5.80 9.53 14.34
CA LYS A 181 -4.57 8.90 14.83
C LYS A 181 -3.32 9.58 14.32
N ALA A 182 -3.28 9.97 13.04
CA ALA A 182 -2.15 10.71 12.47
C ALA A 182 -1.96 12.07 13.19
N LYS A 183 -3.05 12.81 13.45
CA LYS A 183 -3.00 14.07 14.23
C LYS A 183 -2.47 13.82 15.65
N ALA A 184 -2.93 12.76 16.31
CA ALA A 184 -2.45 12.41 17.64
C ALA A 184 -0.96 12.02 17.66
N GLN A 185 -0.42 11.42 16.59
CA GLN A 185 1.01 11.15 16.49
C GLN A 185 1.81 12.44 16.22
N ILE A 186 1.32 13.32 15.35
CA ILE A 186 1.95 14.63 15.07
C ILE A 186 2.05 15.46 16.38
N ALA A 187 1.02 15.44 17.22
CA ALA A 187 1.01 16.16 18.49
C ALA A 187 2.08 15.70 19.49
N LYS A 188 2.68 14.53 19.29
CA LYS A 188 3.81 14.02 20.11
C LYS A 188 5.17 14.56 19.67
N ILE A 189 5.26 15.20 18.53
CA ILE A 189 6.49 15.79 18.00
C ILE A 189 6.74 17.10 18.76
N LYS A 190 7.72 17.12 19.65
CA LYS A 190 8.02 18.24 20.55
C LYS A 190 9.49 18.62 20.49
#